data_2ee42a9fc16fbaa6c14f5d3927aa9ef0
#
_entry.id   2ee42a9fc16fbaa6c14f5d3927aa9ef0
#
_cell.length_a   1.000
_cell.length_b   1.000
_cell.length_c   1.000
_cell.angle_alpha   90.00
_cell.angle_beta   90.00
_cell.angle_gamma   90.00
#
_symmetry.space_group_name_H-M   'P 1'
#
loop_
_entity.id
_entity.type
_entity.pdbx_description
1 polymer ?
#
loop_
_entity_poly.entity_id
_entity_poly.type
_entity_poly.pdbx_seq_one_letter_code
_entity_poly.pdbx_strand_id
1 'polypeptide(L)'
;MSDDEDDKTEELPTADELPTSAEDEETNKEATDEQERQKKPLERAIQVTSLVDYAAALIREERAAYLANIGRDKQAVSTSDAPKLRFSESDLNNFVAHRKTGLAAKSLDWIDRASLALWKSTKGEVSRRTVTTLRESVLAKYSSPDSHSKVLSFAVAFLKFLAKTKMEPRYTSFEVYLEMPRAVKERKSMTQRIVTKDDIENVLEFIKQAERDEKISAERSAQYSAIVIFGAFTGQRSEATLAKLTVGQFMEALQSEKPVLQVKSSQDKIRMSHFVPLHPQVISAVKSIRGGRKDEGHAFAYSSFLSWIKRQKIPMTLFNGHFVFGDLRKFCEQHGDIIQWEHTNRAYVLTHGVSGVDWSFYKHPLPDSVYDIYMKYWGGVSLKT
;
A
#
# COMPACT_ATOMS: atom_id res chain seq x y z
N MET A 1 -22.37 54.98 43.77
CA MET A 1 -23.81 54.95 44.04
C MET A 1 -24.13 53.47 43.91
N SER A 2 -24.06 52.91 45.01
CA SER A 2 -24.91 52.22 46.00
C SER A 2 -25.19 50.81 45.50
N ASP A 3 -24.48 49.82 46.01
CA ASP A 3 -24.76 49.03 47.25
C ASP A 3 -26.14 48.38 47.18
N ASP A 4 -26.10 47.03 47.15
CA ASP A 4 -26.82 46.27 48.16
C ASP A 4 -26.39 44.79 48.12
N GLU A 5 -25.73 44.41 49.22
CA GLU A 5 -25.46 43.04 49.67
C GLU A 5 -26.79 42.44 50.14
N ASP A 6 -27.08 41.18 49.71
CA ASP A 6 -28.04 40.34 50.42
C ASP A 6 -27.33 39.06 50.87
N ASP A 7 -26.92 39.12 52.11
CA ASP A 7 -26.46 38.02 53.00
C ASP A 7 -27.68 37.09 53.30
N LYS A 8 -27.64 35.85 52.83
CA LYS A 8 -28.52 34.76 53.31
C LYS A 8 -27.70 33.71 54.01
N THR A 9 -27.59 33.87 55.29
CA THR A 9 -27.23 32.83 56.26
C THR A 9 -28.19 31.64 56.16
N GLU A 10 -27.71 30.51 55.65
CA GLU A 10 -28.41 29.21 55.77
C GLU A 10 -28.17 28.61 57.12
N GLU A 11 -29.23 28.41 57.87
CA GLU A 11 -29.28 27.69 59.14
C GLU A 11 -28.92 26.22 58.93
N LEU A 12 -28.03 25.66 59.76
CA LEU A 12 -27.71 24.25 59.89
C LEU A 12 -28.89 23.50 60.50
N PRO A 13 -29.35 22.39 59.92
CA PRO A 13 -30.38 21.56 60.55
C PRO A 13 -29.76 20.77 61.73
N THR A 14 -30.55 20.74 62.80
CA THR A 14 -30.28 20.03 64.04
C THR A 14 -30.30 18.49 63.84
N ALA A 15 -29.37 17.85 64.50
CA ALA A 15 -29.29 16.41 64.60
C ALA A 15 -30.52 15.83 65.30
N ASP A 16 -31.34 15.12 64.53
CA ASP A 16 -32.16 14.00 64.96
C ASP A 16 -32.99 13.50 63.79
N GLU A 17 -32.45 12.48 63.11
CA GLU A 17 -33.16 11.43 62.46
C GLU A 17 -32.16 10.43 61.82
N LEU A 18 -31.90 9.34 62.54
CA LEU A 18 -31.18 8.18 62.02
C LEU A 18 -32.10 7.44 61.06
N PRO A 19 -31.68 7.16 59.82
CA PRO A 19 -32.45 6.36 58.88
C PRO A 19 -32.50 4.88 59.33
N THR A 20 -33.67 4.33 59.16
CA THR A 20 -34.03 2.97 59.56
C THR A 20 -33.30 1.92 58.75
N SER A 21 -33.01 0.79 59.37
CA SER A 21 -32.17 -0.37 58.98
C SER A 21 -32.50 -1.10 57.67
N ALA A 22 -33.37 -0.59 56.82
CA ALA A 22 -33.74 -1.22 55.56
C ALA A 22 -32.92 -0.75 54.34
N GLU A 23 -32.42 0.49 54.37
CA GLU A 23 -31.58 1.02 53.28
C GLU A 23 -30.12 0.53 53.31
N ASP A 24 -29.64 0.15 54.52
CA ASP A 24 -28.29 -0.40 54.71
C ASP A 24 -28.14 -1.85 54.21
N GLU A 25 -29.23 -2.63 54.15
CA GLU A 25 -29.21 -4.00 53.63
C GLU A 25 -29.25 -4.05 52.10
N GLU A 26 -29.89 -3.12 51.42
CA GLU A 26 -29.93 -3.05 49.96
C GLU A 26 -28.59 -2.55 49.39
N THR A 27 -27.97 -1.54 49.99
CA THR A 27 -26.65 -1.02 49.57
C THR A 27 -25.53 -2.04 49.77
N ASN A 28 -25.64 -2.90 50.80
CA ASN A 28 -24.66 -3.98 51.02
C ASN A 28 -24.80 -5.14 50.03
N LYS A 29 -26.04 -5.41 49.54
CA LYS A 29 -26.28 -6.42 48.49
C LYS A 29 -25.81 -5.97 47.13
N GLU A 30 -26.01 -4.72 46.77
CA GLU A 30 -25.50 -4.17 45.49
C GLU A 30 -23.98 -4.13 45.47
N ALA A 31 -23.31 -3.78 46.56
CA ALA A 31 -21.86 -3.78 46.67
C ALA A 31 -21.22 -5.18 46.56
N THR A 32 -21.90 -6.21 47.10
CA THR A 32 -21.46 -7.62 46.98
C THR A 32 -21.68 -8.17 45.58
N ASP A 33 -22.82 -7.84 44.95
CA ASP A 33 -23.09 -8.25 43.56
C ASP A 33 -22.15 -7.59 42.55
N GLU A 34 -21.74 -6.35 42.79
CA GLU A 34 -20.77 -5.63 41.93
C GLU A 34 -19.34 -6.17 42.09
N GLN A 35 -18.95 -6.58 43.30
CA GLN A 35 -17.69 -7.29 43.56
C GLN A 35 -17.63 -8.68 42.93
N GLU A 36 -18.75 -9.44 42.93
CA GLU A 36 -18.84 -10.73 42.21
C GLU A 36 -18.84 -10.56 40.69
N ARG A 37 -19.44 -9.50 40.17
CA ARG A 37 -19.43 -9.19 38.74
C ARG A 37 -18.02 -8.81 38.24
N GLN A 38 -17.20 -8.18 39.08
CA GLN A 38 -15.80 -7.84 38.75
C GLN A 38 -14.85 -9.03 38.93
N LYS A 39 -15.12 -9.99 39.82
CA LYS A 39 -14.30 -11.20 40.01
C LYS A 39 -14.34 -12.16 38.82
N LYS A 40 -15.54 -12.38 38.24
CA LYS A 40 -15.73 -13.31 37.12
C LYS A 40 -14.93 -12.99 35.85
N PRO A 41 -14.75 -11.72 35.41
CA PRO A 41 -13.87 -11.38 34.31
C PRO A 41 -12.39 -11.57 34.64
N LEU A 42 -11.99 -11.31 35.89
CA LEU A 42 -10.61 -11.47 36.34
C LEU A 42 -10.18 -12.95 36.38
N GLU A 43 -11.05 -13.83 36.90
CA GLU A 43 -10.83 -15.28 36.91
C GLU A 43 -10.77 -15.86 35.50
N ARG A 44 -11.62 -15.37 34.57
CA ARG A 44 -11.54 -15.73 33.15
C ARG A 44 -10.25 -15.24 32.49
N ALA A 45 -9.79 -14.03 32.79
CA ALA A 45 -8.53 -13.50 32.30
C ALA A 45 -7.33 -14.31 32.81
N ILE A 46 -7.34 -14.72 34.07
CA ILE A 46 -6.31 -15.58 34.66
C ILE A 46 -6.32 -16.98 34.02
N GLN A 47 -7.47 -17.56 33.77
CA GLN A 47 -7.59 -18.83 33.04
C GLN A 47 -7.10 -18.74 31.60
N VAL A 48 -7.42 -17.66 30.89
CA VAL A 48 -6.93 -17.44 29.52
C VAL A 48 -5.41 -17.25 29.49
N THR A 49 -4.87 -16.51 30.44
CA THR A 49 -3.42 -16.30 30.54
C THR A 49 -2.70 -17.62 30.82
N SER A 50 -3.23 -18.46 31.73
CA SER A 50 -2.64 -19.77 32.03
C SER A 50 -2.72 -20.74 30.85
N LEU A 51 -3.77 -20.69 30.04
CA LEU A 51 -3.91 -21.48 28.82
C LEU A 51 -2.92 -21.02 27.74
N VAL A 52 -2.72 -19.72 27.60
CA VAL A 52 -1.71 -19.16 26.66
C VAL A 52 -0.30 -19.53 27.07
N ASP A 53 0.00 -19.47 28.38
CA ASP A 53 1.31 -19.86 28.91
C ASP A 53 1.55 -21.36 28.77
N TYR A 54 0.54 -22.19 29.00
CA TYR A 54 0.59 -23.61 28.77
C TYR A 54 0.79 -23.96 27.28
N ALA A 55 0.05 -23.33 26.38
CA ALA A 55 0.22 -23.49 24.94
C ALA A 55 1.62 -23.03 24.48
N ALA A 56 2.12 -21.92 25.02
CA ALA A 56 3.46 -21.44 24.73
C ALA A 56 4.56 -22.37 25.27
N ALA A 57 4.34 -23.04 26.40
CA ALA A 57 5.25 -24.05 26.94
C ALA A 57 5.25 -25.32 26.05
N LEU A 58 4.09 -25.79 25.63
CA LEU A 58 3.93 -26.95 24.71
C LEU A 58 4.62 -26.71 23.39
N ILE A 59 4.43 -25.51 22.80
CA ILE A 59 5.10 -25.13 21.54
C ILE A 59 6.63 -25.07 21.71
N ARG A 60 7.11 -24.58 22.86
CA ARG A 60 8.56 -24.57 23.16
C ARG A 60 9.11 -25.99 23.30
N GLU A 61 8.37 -26.89 23.95
CA GLU A 61 8.77 -28.27 24.16
C GLU A 61 8.76 -29.07 22.84
N GLU A 62 7.72 -28.95 22.02
CA GLU A 62 7.69 -29.52 20.67
C GLU A 62 8.81 -28.97 19.79
N ARG A 63 9.07 -27.66 19.85
CA ARG A 63 10.18 -27.04 19.12
C ARG A 63 11.54 -27.55 19.60
N ALA A 64 11.71 -27.74 20.91
CA ALA A 64 12.93 -28.29 21.49
C ALA A 64 13.12 -29.76 21.10
N ALA A 65 12.05 -30.57 21.14
CA ALA A 65 12.06 -31.96 20.68
C ALA A 65 12.34 -32.07 19.17
N TYR A 66 11.75 -31.19 18.36
CA TYR A 66 12.02 -31.10 16.92
C TYR A 66 13.48 -30.71 16.66
N LEU A 67 14.03 -29.73 17.37
CA LEU A 67 15.43 -29.34 17.23
C LEU A 67 16.41 -30.42 17.74
N ALA A 68 16.05 -31.15 18.78
CA ALA A 68 16.83 -32.28 19.28
C ALA A 68 16.83 -33.45 18.28
N ASN A 69 15.72 -33.72 17.61
CA ASN A 69 15.63 -34.74 16.55
C ASN A 69 16.44 -34.32 15.32
N ILE A 70 16.36 -33.04 14.90
CA ILE A 70 17.24 -32.49 13.83
C ILE A 70 18.72 -32.62 14.23
N GLY A 71 19.04 -32.41 15.51
CA GLY A 71 20.41 -32.56 16.05
C GLY A 71 20.90 -34.02 16.00
N ARG A 72 20.02 -34.99 16.28
CA ARG A 72 20.33 -36.44 16.21
C ARG A 72 20.47 -36.89 14.76
N ASP A 73 19.60 -36.45 13.85
CA ASP A 73 19.74 -36.74 12.41
C ASP A 73 21.02 -36.13 11.83
N LYS A 74 21.51 -35.03 12.36
CA LYS A 74 22.79 -34.42 11.94
C LYS A 74 24.02 -35.23 12.37
N GLN A 75 23.93 -36.03 13.44
CA GLN A 75 25.02 -36.92 13.87
C GLN A 75 24.97 -38.31 13.21
N ALA A 76 23.82 -38.74 12.70
CA ALA A 76 23.61 -40.07 12.14
C ALA A 76 23.80 -40.19 10.62
N VAL A 77 23.82 -39.07 9.90
CA VAL A 77 24.00 -39.11 8.44
C VAL A 77 25.38 -38.58 8.08
N SER A 78 26.30 -39.47 7.89
CA SER A 78 27.49 -39.23 7.06
C SER A 78 26.98 -38.68 5.72
N THR A 79 27.30 -37.44 5.42
CA THR A 79 26.71 -36.58 4.38
C THR A 79 27.03 -37.04 2.94
N SER A 80 27.58 -38.22 2.74
CA SER A 80 28.00 -38.71 1.40
C SER A 80 26.92 -39.43 0.61
N ASP A 81 25.89 -40.02 1.25
CA ASP A 81 24.94 -40.91 0.56
C ASP A 81 23.49 -40.42 0.45
N ALA A 82 23.14 -39.27 1.02
CA ALA A 82 21.81 -38.73 0.79
C ALA A 82 21.66 -38.31 -0.69
N PRO A 83 20.62 -38.79 -1.40
CA PRO A 83 20.44 -38.44 -2.80
C PRO A 83 20.40 -36.93 -2.98
N LYS A 84 21.24 -36.42 -3.89
CA LYS A 84 21.32 -35.01 -4.22
C LYS A 84 19.97 -34.53 -4.74
N LEU A 85 19.45 -33.46 -4.16
CA LEU A 85 18.21 -32.85 -4.64
C LEU A 85 18.49 -32.15 -5.97
N ARG A 86 17.77 -32.54 -7.00
CA ARG A 86 17.94 -32.00 -8.35
C ARG A 86 16.60 -31.56 -8.95
N PHE A 87 16.65 -30.55 -9.79
CA PHE A 87 15.54 -30.14 -10.65
C PHE A 87 16.03 -29.94 -12.08
N SER A 88 15.13 -30.11 -13.02
CA SER A 88 15.38 -29.87 -14.44
C SER A 88 15.05 -28.44 -14.84
N GLU A 89 15.54 -28.03 -16.00
CA GLU A 89 15.11 -26.77 -16.61
C GLU A 89 13.59 -26.74 -16.90
N SER A 90 13.02 -27.90 -17.23
CA SER A 90 11.59 -28.07 -17.40
C SER A 90 10.81 -27.80 -16.12
N ASP A 91 11.29 -28.23 -14.95
CA ASP A 91 10.67 -27.91 -13.66
C ASP A 91 10.62 -26.39 -13.43
N LEU A 92 11.73 -25.70 -13.73
CA LEU A 92 11.82 -24.25 -13.60
C LEU A 92 10.89 -23.54 -14.61
N ASN A 93 10.87 -23.97 -15.85
CA ASN A 93 10.01 -23.40 -16.89
C ASN A 93 8.52 -23.57 -16.57
N ASN A 94 8.11 -24.73 -16.06
CA ASN A 94 6.76 -25.00 -15.58
C ASN A 94 6.36 -24.05 -14.44
N PHE A 95 7.25 -23.86 -13.47
CA PHE A 95 7.01 -22.91 -12.39
C PHE A 95 6.92 -21.46 -12.90
N VAL A 96 7.83 -21.05 -13.79
CA VAL A 96 7.83 -19.72 -14.40
C VAL A 96 6.53 -19.49 -15.19
N ALA A 97 6.09 -20.45 -16.00
CA ALA A 97 4.83 -20.36 -16.73
C ALA A 97 3.64 -20.17 -15.78
N HIS A 98 3.57 -20.98 -14.72
CA HIS A 98 2.53 -20.85 -13.70
C HIS A 98 2.56 -19.47 -13.02
N ARG A 99 3.74 -18.95 -12.68
CA ARG A 99 3.89 -17.63 -12.03
C ARG A 99 3.61 -16.46 -12.95
N LYS A 100 3.78 -16.61 -14.25
CA LYS A 100 3.52 -15.55 -15.24
C LYS A 100 2.03 -15.34 -15.52
N THR A 101 1.19 -16.31 -15.21
CA THR A 101 -0.25 -16.25 -15.48
C THR A 101 -0.89 -15.06 -14.78
N GLY A 102 -1.50 -14.18 -15.56
CA GLY A 102 -2.25 -13.01 -15.07
C GLY A 102 -1.39 -11.85 -14.54
N LEU A 103 -0.09 -11.85 -14.80
CA LEU A 103 0.79 -10.76 -14.38
C LEU A 103 0.96 -9.66 -15.43
N ALA A 104 1.25 -8.44 -14.97
CA ALA A 104 1.60 -7.31 -15.83
C ALA A 104 3.01 -7.51 -16.44
N ALA A 105 3.24 -6.98 -17.66
CA ALA A 105 4.50 -7.12 -18.41
C ALA A 105 5.76 -6.81 -17.59
N LYS A 106 5.73 -5.75 -16.77
CA LYS A 106 6.86 -5.37 -15.90
C LYS A 106 7.17 -6.41 -14.81
N SER A 107 6.17 -7.18 -14.39
CA SER A 107 6.36 -8.30 -13.45
C SER A 107 6.92 -9.54 -14.15
N LEU A 108 6.68 -9.70 -15.46
CA LEU A 108 7.22 -10.79 -16.26
C LEU A 108 8.74 -10.70 -16.37
N ASP A 109 9.27 -9.54 -16.74
CA ASP A 109 10.72 -9.28 -16.80
C ASP A 109 11.44 -9.60 -15.47
N TRP A 110 10.78 -9.36 -14.37
CA TRP A 110 11.26 -9.65 -13.04
C TRP A 110 11.41 -11.17 -12.78
N ILE A 111 10.38 -11.93 -13.17
CA ILE A 111 10.38 -13.40 -13.03
C ILE A 111 11.48 -14.00 -13.90
N ASP A 112 11.67 -13.51 -15.12
CA ASP A 112 12.73 -13.99 -16.02
C ASP A 112 14.12 -13.73 -15.45
N ARG A 113 14.35 -12.57 -14.86
CA ARG A 113 15.62 -12.25 -14.17
C ARG A 113 15.85 -13.13 -12.94
N ALA A 114 14.80 -13.39 -12.16
CA ALA A 114 14.89 -14.22 -10.95
C ALA A 114 15.14 -15.69 -11.33
N SER A 115 14.45 -16.22 -12.33
CA SER A 115 14.65 -17.59 -12.81
C SER A 115 16.04 -17.79 -13.38
N LEU A 116 16.55 -16.82 -14.15
CA LEU A 116 17.91 -16.88 -14.68
C LEU A 116 18.96 -16.85 -13.56
N ALA A 117 18.75 -16.02 -12.52
CA ALA A 117 19.67 -15.96 -11.38
C ALA A 117 19.69 -17.31 -10.63
N LEU A 118 18.51 -17.89 -10.40
CA LEU A 118 18.37 -19.20 -9.76
C LEU A 118 19.09 -20.28 -10.56
N TRP A 119 18.83 -20.39 -11.87
CA TRP A 119 19.43 -21.39 -12.73
C TRP A 119 20.96 -21.28 -12.79
N LYS A 120 21.47 -20.05 -12.96
CA LYS A 120 22.93 -19.82 -13.01
C LYS A 120 23.67 -20.22 -11.74
N SER A 121 23.03 -20.02 -10.58
CA SER A 121 23.66 -20.33 -9.30
C SER A 121 23.53 -21.79 -8.91
N THR A 122 22.44 -22.46 -9.29
CA THR A 122 22.16 -23.83 -8.87
C THR A 122 22.50 -24.88 -9.92
N LYS A 123 22.40 -24.53 -11.20
CA LYS A 123 22.59 -25.48 -12.35
C LYS A 123 21.78 -26.77 -12.17
N GLY A 124 20.58 -26.67 -11.59
CA GLY A 124 19.68 -27.79 -11.35
C GLY A 124 19.99 -28.61 -10.09
N GLU A 125 20.97 -28.23 -9.26
CA GLU A 125 21.24 -28.85 -7.96
C GLU A 125 20.81 -27.95 -6.81
N VAL A 126 20.05 -28.51 -5.85
CA VAL A 126 19.69 -27.83 -4.61
C VAL A 126 20.51 -28.42 -3.48
N SER A 127 21.42 -27.62 -2.97
CA SER A 127 22.28 -27.92 -1.84
C SER A 127 22.53 -26.64 -1.04
N ARG A 128 23.00 -26.76 0.20
CA ARG A 128 23.38 -25.58 1.01
C ARG A 128 24.32 -24.65 0.23
N ARG A 129 25.31 -25.22 -0.44
CA ARG A 129 26.30 -24.46 -1.22
C ARG A 129 25.65 -23.66 -2.34
N THR A 130 24.83 -24.31 -3.19
CA THR A 130 24.24 -23.66 -4.36
C THR A 130 23.24 -22.57 -3.98
N VAL A 131 22.46 -22.79 -2.91
CA VAL A 131 21.48 -21.83 -2.40
C VAL A 131 22.19 -20.63 -1.73
N THR A 132 23.28 -20.87 -0.98
CA THR A 132 24.09 -19.77 -0.43
C THR A 132 24.76 -18.96 -1.55
N THR A 133 25.30 -19.60 -2.57
CA THR A 133 25.87 -18.93 -3.76
C THR A 133 24.81 -18.06 -4.46
N LEU A 134 23.56 -18.53 -4.59
CA LEU A 134 22.47 -17.71 -5.11
C LEU A 134 22.26 -16.46 -4.26
N ARG A 135 22.14 -16.62 -2.94
CA ARG A 135 21.94 -15.49 -2.02
C ARG A 135 23.06 -14.46 -2.15
N GLU A 136 24.31 -14.88 -2.12
CA GLU A 136 25.47 -14.02 -2.26
C GLU A 136 25.50 -13.29 -3.60
N SER A 137 25.22 -14.00 -4.70
CA SER A 137 25.15 -13.41 -6.04
C SER A 137 24.05 -12.34 -6.16
N VAL A 138 22.91 -12.57 -5.50
CA VAL A 138 21.80 -11.60 -5.45
C VAL A 138 22.19 -10.37 -4.65
N LEU A 139 22.83 -10.54 -3.49
CA LEU A 139 23.28 -9.43 -2.65
C LEU A 139 24.37 -8.58 -3.35
N ALA A 140 25.27 -9.21 -4.07
CA ALA A 140 26.32 -8.52 -4.83
C ALA A 140 25.77 -7.76 -6.06
N LYS A 141 24.74 -8.33 -6.72
CA LYS A 141 24.23 -7.79 -7.99
C LYS A 141 23.26 -6.61 -7.81
N TYR A 142 22.45 -6.63 -6.78
CA TYR A 142 21.41 -5.62 -6.58
C TYR A 142 21.74 -4.74 -5.36
N SER A 143 21.56 -3.43 -5.50
CA SER A 143 21.79 -2.47 -4.39
C SER A 143 20.57 -2.27 -3.48
N SER A 144 19.37 -2.65 -3.96
CA SER A 144 18.11 -2.41 -3.25
C SER A 144 17.65 -3.63 -2.47
N PRO A 145 17.35 -3.49 -1.15
CA PRO A 145 16.76 -4.56 -0.35
C PRO A 145 15.45 -5.13 -0.92
N ASP A 146 14.62 -4.28 -1.56
CA ASP A 146 13.40 -4.72 -2.23
C ASP A 146 13.69 -5.65 -3.41
N SER A 147 14.78 -5.40 -4.13
CA SER A 147 15.23 -6.27 -5.23
C SER A 147 15.75 -7.60 -4.72
N HIS A 148 16.54 -7.58 -3.63
CA HIS A 148 16.99 -8.80 -2.94
C HIS A 148 15.79 -9.65 -2.54
N SER A 149 14.86 -9.06 -1.80
CA SER A 149 13.67 -9.75 -1.29
C SER A 149 12.85 -10.39 -2.41
N LYS A 150 12.68 -9.73 -3.55
CA LYS A 150 11.94 -10.27 -4.69
C LYS A 150 12.59 -11.51 -5.29
N VAL A 151 13.91 -11.48 -5.55
CA VAL A 151 14.61 -12.64 -6.13
C VAL A 151 14.63 -13.80 -5.15
N LEU A 152 14.94 -13.55 -3.89
CA LEU A 152 15.01 -14.61 -2.87
C LEU A 152 13.63 -15.19 -2.57
N SER A 153 12.56 -14.38 -2.53
CA SER A 153 11.19 -14.88 -2.40
C SER A 153 10.75 -15.73 -3.59
N PHE A 154 11.22 -15.42 -4.80
CA PHE A 154 10.99 -16.27 -5.97
C PHE A 154 11.65 -17.65 -5.78
N ALA A 155 12.88 -17.67 -5.31
CA ALA A 155 13.60 -18.92 -5.04
C ALA A 155 12.92 -19.74 -3.94
N VAL A 156 12.49 -19.11 -2.84
CA VAL A 156 11.71 -19.77 -1.78
C VAL A 156 10.42 -20.39 -2.35
N ALA A 157 9.67 -19.61 -3.16
CA ALA A 157 8.45 -20.13 -3.78
C ALA A 157 8.73 -21.29 -4.73
N PHE A 158 9.86 -21.30 -5.42
CA PHE A 158 10.28 -22.40 -6.29
C PHE A 158 10.63 -23.65 -5.48
N LEU A 159 11.34 -23.51 -4.37
CA LEU A 159 11.64 -24.67 -3.48
C LEU A 159 10.34 -25.28 -2.94
N LYS A 160 9.36 -24.49 -2.55
CA LYS A 160 8.02 -24.96 -2.16
C LYS A 160 7.29 -25.69 -3.29
N PHE A 161 7.40 -25.16 -4.50
CA PHE A 161 6.84 -25.80 -5.68
C PHE A 161 7.49 -27.17 -5.93
N LEU A 162 8.82 -27.26 -5.87
CA LEU A 162 9.53 -28.54 -6.01
C LEU A 162 9.16 -29.52 -4.90
N ALA A 163 9.09 -29.09 -3.65
CA ALA A 163 8.68 -29.94 -2.54
C ALA A 163 7.32 -30.59 -2.79
N LYS A 164 6.38 -29.81 -3.34
CA LYS A 164 5.03 -30.28 -3.66
C LYS A 164 4.98 -31.16 -4.89
N THR A 165 5.62 -30.77 -5.99
CA THR A 165 5.53 -31.50 -7.28
C THR A 165 6.34 -32.75 -7.32
N LYS A 166 7.46 -32.81 -6.61
CA LYS A 166 8.32 -33.98 -6.51
C LYS A 166 8.03 -34.84 -5.27
N MET A 167 7.05 -34.46 -4.45
CA MET A 167 6.71 -35.10 -3.17
C MET A 167 7.94 -35.26 -2.26
N GLU A 168 8.84 -34.28 -2.24
CA GLU A 168 10.11 -34.31 -1.54
C GLU A 168 10.26 -33.09 -0.60
N PRO A 169 9.85 -33.21 0.66
CA PRO A 169 9.83 -32.10 1.62
C PRO A 169 11.21 -31.47 1.88
N ARG A 170 12.31 -32.21 1.67
CA ARG A 170 13.66 -31.69 1.91
C ARG A 170 14.01 -30.42 1.12
N TYR A 171 13.33 -30.16 0.01
CA TYR A 171 13.52 -28.88 -0.71
C TYR A 171 13.25 -27.65 0.15
N THR A 172 12.26 -27.70 1.05
CA THR A 172 11.92 -26.57 1.91
C THR A 172 12.93 -26.31 3.02
N SER A 173 13.72 -27.32 3.41
CA SER A 173 14.77 -27.12 4.44
C SER A 173 15.85 -26.12 4.01
N PHE A 174 15.97 -25.83 2.71
CA PHE A 174 16.93 -24.85 2.20
C PHE A 174 16.42 -23.40 2.24
N GLU A 175 15.17 -23.16 2.59
CA GLU A 175 14.60 -21.81 2.68
C GLU A 175 15.36 -20.93 3.68
N VAL A 176 15.81 -21.51 4.78
CA VAL A 176 16.57 -20.81 5.82
C VAL A 176 17.85 -20.13 5.29
N TYR A 177 18.46 -20.69 4.25
CA TYR A 177 19.67 -20.11 3.64
C TYR A 177 19.36 -18.95 2.67
N LEU A 178 18.08 -18.75 2.30
CA LEU A 178 17.59 -17.66 1.48
C LEU A 178 17.01 -16.50 2.31
N GLU A 179 16.89 -16.69 3.61
CA GLU A 179 16.40 -15.63 4.49
C GLU A 179 17.32 -14.41 4.43
N MET A 180 16.71 -13.25 4.20
CA MET A 180 17.39 -11.99 4.38
C MET A 180 17.60 -11.75 5.87
N PRO A 181 18.80 -11.30 6.28
CA PRO A 181 18.95 -10.71 7.59
C PRO A 181 17.81 -9.68 7.74
N ARG A 182 17.06 -9.74 8.82
CA ARG A 182 16.12 -8.68 9.12
C ARG A 182 16.93 -7.38 9.18
N ALA A 183 17.06 -6.72 8.03
CA ALA A 183 17.50 -5.35 8.04
C ALA A 183 16.55 -4.68 9.03
N VAL A 184 17.08 -4.08 10.07
CA VAL A 184 16.31 -3.13 10.87
C VAL A 184 15.77 -2.18 9.84
N LYS A 185 14.47 -2.30 9.54
CA LYS A 185 13.81 -1.34 8.67
C LYS A 185 13.94 -0.06 9.45
N GLU A 186 14.95 0.73 9.12
CA GLU A 186 14.97 2.11 9.54
C GLU A 186 13.58 2.61 9.23
N ARG A 187 12.83 2.98 10.27
CA ARG A 187 11.59 3.72 10.06
C ARG A 187 12.02 4.81 9.12
N LYS A 188 11.57 4.74 7.87
CA LYS A 188 11.89 5.75 6.86
C LYS A 188 11.83 7.07 7.57
N SER A 189 12.97 7.72 7.68
CA SER A 189 13.11 9.00 8.36
C SER A 189 11.89 9.84 8.01
N MET A 190 11.34 10.56 8.99
CA MET A 190 10.20 11.46 8.78
C MET A 190 10.51 12.58 7.77
N THR A 191 11.72 12.64 7.22
CA THR A 191 12.06 13.41 6.02
C THR A 191 11.28 12.83 4.84
N GLN A 192 9.97 12.98 4.91
CA GLN A 192 9.10 12.64 3.80
C GLN A 192 9.40 13.62 2.66
N ARG A 193 9.44 13.09 1.47
CA ARG A 193 9.44 13.89 0.26
C ARG A 193 8.14 14.70 0.23
N ILE A 194 8.21 15.98 0.58
CA ILE A 194 7.09 16.90 0.57
C ILE A 194 6.96 17.47 -0.83
N VAL A 195 5.74 17.45 -1.34
CA VAL A 195 5.39 18.01 -2.66
C VAL A 195 4.38 19.13 -2.44
N THR A 196 4.78 20.34 -2.78
CA THR A 196 3.96 21.53 -2.58
C THR A 196 3.16 21.89 -3.83
N LYS A 197 2.21 22.80 -3.68
CA LYS A 197 1.50 23.41 -4.80
C LYS A 197 2.48 24.14 -5.74
N ASP A 198 3.46 24.83 -5.17
CA ASP A 198 4.48 25.55 -5.94
C ASP A 198 5.33 24.57 -6.80
N ASP A 199 5.60 23.35 -6.31
CA ASP A 199 6.29 22.34 -7.12
C ASP A 199 5.49 21.96 -8.37
N ILE A 200 4.16 21.83 -8.23
CA ILE A 200 3.27 21.51 -9.38
C ILE A 200 3.21 22.70 -10.35
N GLU A 201 3.06 23.91 -9.82
CA GLU A 201 3.02 25.14 -10.63
C GLU A 201 4.37 25.37 -11.34
N ASN A 202 5.49 25.11 -10.68
CA ASN A 202 6.82 25.14 -11.30
C ASN A 202 6.95 24.14 -12.47
N VAL A 203 6.39 22.95 -12.33
CA VAL A 203 6.39 21.96 -13.44
C VAL A 203 5.57 22.48 -14.62
N LEU A 204 4.40 23.07 -14.36
CA LEU A 204 3.56 23.67 -15.42
C LEU A 204 4.26 24.84 -16.11
N GLU A 205 4.91 25.72 -15.35
CA GLU A 205 5.67 26.82 -15.92
C GLU A 205 6.88 26.33 -16.73
N PHE A 206 7.56 25.27 -16.24
CA PHE A 206 8.67 24.66 -16.98
C PHE A 206 8.22 24.05 -18.32
N ILE A 207 7.01 23.46 -18.38
CA ILE A 207 6.42 22.98 -19.63
C ILE A 207 6.17 24.15 -20.58
N LYS A 208 5.59 25.25 -20.12
CA LYS A 208 5.33 26.45 -20.93
C LYS A 208 6.63 27.09 -21.42
N GLN A 209 7.64 27.14 -20.56
CA GLN A 209 8.95 27.66 -20.95
C GLN A 209 9.58 26.80 -22.05
N ALA A 210 9.47 25.46 -21.95
CA ALA A 210 9.95 24.57 -22.98
C ALA A 210 9.22 24.73 -24.33
N GLU A 211 7.94 25.13 -24.28
CA GLU A 211 7.19 25.50 -25.51
C GLU A 211 7.69 26.85 -26.06
N ARG A 212 7.83 27.88 -25.24
CA ARG A 212 8.37 29.19 -25.68
C ARG A 212 9.78 29.07 -26.27
N ASP A 213 10.60 28.17 -25.71
CA ASP A 213 11.94 27.86 -26.20
C ASP A 213 11.92 26.91 -27.42
N GLU A 214 10.78 26.59 -28.00
CA GLU A 214 10.60 25.67 -29.13
C GLU A 214 11.17 24.25 -28.91
N LYS A 215 11.44 23.87 -27.64
CA LYS A 215 11.93 22.52 -27.26
C LYS A 215 10.85 21.45 -27.35
N ILE A 216 9.59 21.86 -27.25
CA ILE A 216 8.40 21.01 -27.44
C ILE A 216 7.35 21.79 -28.23
N SER A 217 6.52 21.07 -28.98
CA SER A 217 5.40 21.71 -29.71
C SER A 217 4.27 22.12 -28.75
N ALA A 218 3.44 23.09 -29.18
CA ALA A 218 2.27 23.52 -28.42
C ALA A 218 1.33 22.34 -28.09
N GLU A 219 1.15 21.37 -29.02
CA GLU A 219 0.36 20.18 -28.76
C GLU A 219 0.97 19.32 -27.64
N ARG A 220 2.29 19.14 -27.62
CA ARG A 220 2.97 18.41 -26.54
C ARG A 220 2.89 19.16 -25.20
N SER A 221 3.02 20.48 -25.23
CA SER A 221 2.86 21.34 -24.04
C SER A 221 1.48 21.17 -23.42
N ALA A 222 0.42 21.25 -24.24
CA ALA A 222 -0.95 21.02 -23.82
C ALA A 222 -1.14 19.61 -23.22
N GLN A 223 -0.59 18.58 -23.89
CA GLN A 223 -0.66 17.19 -23.42
C GLN A 223 0.05 17.00 -22.07
N TYR A 224 1.25 17.56 -21.91
CA TYR A 224 2.03 17.43 -20.69
C TYR A 224 1.39 18.19 -19.52
N SER A 225 0.88 19.39 -19.80
CA SER A 225 0.12 20.16 -18.80
C SER A 225 -1.14 19.43 -18.36
N ALA A 226 -1.89 18.83 -19.29
CA ALA A 226 -3.08 18.05 -18.96
C ALA A 226 -2.76 16.82 -18.09
N ILE A 227 -1.63 16.15 -18.34
CA ILE A 227 -1.16 15.03 -17.49
C ILE A 227 -0.83 15.51 -16.07
N VAL A 228 -0.13 16.65 -15.93
CA VAL A 228 0.24 17.21 -14.63
C VAL A 228 -1.01 17.62 -13.86
N ILE A 229 -1.92 18.37 -14.49
CA ILE A 229 -3.19 18.81 -13.88
C ILE A 229 -4.04 17.61 -13.46
N PHE A 230 -4.26 16.64 -14.36
CA PHE A 230 -5.01 15.43 -14.03
C PHE A 230 -4.38 14.66 -12.86
N GLY A 231 -3.07 14.43 -12.92
CA GLY A 231 -2.37 13.70 -11.88
C GLY A 231 -2.37 14.39 -10.52
N ALA A 232 -2.25 15.73 -10.51
CA ALA A 232 -2.25 16.53 -9.29
C ALA A 232 -3.63 16.55 -8.60
N PHE A 233 -4.71 16.69 -9.36
CA PHE A 233 -6.07 16.73 -8.81
C PHE A 233 -6.65 15.37 -8.48
N THR A 234 -6.23 14.31 -9.18
CA THR A 234 -6.84 12.98 -9.02
C THR A 234 -5.95 11.97 -8.31
N GLY A 235 -4.65 12.22 -8.26
CA GLY A 235 -3.67 11.30 -7.66
C GLY A 235 -3.59 9.92 -8.32
N GLN A 236 -4.11 9.76 -9.53
CA GLN A 236 -4.17 8.46 -10.18
C GLN A 236 -2.77 7.90 -10.50
N ARG A 237 -2.66 6.56 -10.45
CA ARG A 237 -1.39 5.89 -10.70
C ARG A 237 -0.95 6.02 -12.16
N SER A 238 0.33 6.25 -12.36
CA SER A 238 0.92 6.52 -13.66
C SER A 238 0.72 5.40 -14.69
N GLU A 239 1.46 4.31 -14.55
CA GLU A 239 1.44 3.20 -15.53
C GLU A 239 0.16 2.37 -15.46
N ALA A 240 -0.41 2.24 -14.27
CA ALA A 240 -1.59 1.41 -14.07
C ALA A 240 -2.86 2.08 -14.61
N THR A 241 -2.98 3.40 -14.46
CA THR A 241 -4.20 4.15 -14.76
C THR A 241 -3.99 5.15 -15.89
N LEU A 242 -3.18 6.21 -15.70
CA LEU A 242 -3.06 7.28 -16.71
C LEU A 242 -2.67 6.76 -18.09
N ALA A 243 -1.75 5.81 -18.16
CA ALA A 243 -1.30 5.25 -19.44
C ALA A 243 -2.39 4.48 -20.20
N LYS A 244 -3.49 4.12 -19.52
CA LYS A 244 -4.55 3.27 -20.07
C LYS A 244 -5.88 3.97 -20.26
N LEU A 245 -6.03 5.20 -19.76
CA LEU A 245 -7.25 5.97 -19.93
C LEU A 245 -7.46 6.32 -21.40
N THR A 246 -8.71 6.23 -21.85
CA THR A 246 -9.08 6.53 -23.22
C THR A 246 -9.84 7.85 -23.34
N VAL A 247 -9.84 8.43 -24.53
CA VAL A 247 -10.60 9.65 -24.85
C VAL A 247 -12.08 9.43 -24.59
N GLY A 248 -12.64 8.28 -25.00
CA GLY A 248 -14.06 7.93 -24.84
C GLY A 248 -14.49 7.94 -23.37
N GLN A 249 -13.66 7.44 -22.45
CA GLN A 249 -13.99 7.49 -21.01
C GLN A 249 -14.16 8.93 -20.50
N PHE A 250 -13.34 9.85 -20.96
CA PHE A 250 -13.51 11.28 -20.61
C PHE A 250 -14.76 11.88 -21.28
N MET A 251 -15.02 11.51 -22.53
CA MET A 251 -16.22 12.02 -23.22
C MET A 251 -17.50 11.53 -22.56
N GLU A 252 -17.54 10.29 -22.13
CA GLU A 252 -18.64 9.73 -21.34
C GLU A 252 -18.81 10.47 -20.00
N ALA A 253 -17.72 10.64 -19.26
CA ALA A 253 -17.75 11.37 -17.99
C ALA A 253 -18.25 12.83 -18.13
N LEU A 254 -17.89 13.50 -19.23
CA LEU A 254 -18.26 14.90 -19.49
C LEU A 254 -19.72 15.09 -19.97
N GLN A 255 -20.49 14.03 -20.15
CA GLN A 255 -21.93 14.11 -20.42
C GLN A 255 -22.75 14.40 -19.17
N SER A 256 -22.20 14.13 -17.99
CA SER A 256 -22.86 14.39 -16.72
C SER A 256 -22.59 15.80 -16.20
N GLU A 257 -23.55 16.40 -15.49
CA GLU A 257 -23.36 17.64 -14.74
C GLU A 257 -22.35 17.49 -13.62
N LYS A 258 -22.23 16.27 -13.08
CA LYS A 258 -21.22 15.87 -12.08
C LYS A 258 -20.21 14.92 -12.72
N PRO A 259 -19.22 15.43 -13.44
CA PRO A 259 -18.35 14.62 -14.25
C PRO A 259 -17.43 13.74 -13.41
N VAL A 260 -17.65 12.44 -13.53
CA VAL A 260 -16.91 11.39 -12.82
C VAL A 260 -16.38 10.38 -13.82
N LEU A 261 -15.08 10.20 -13.84
CA LEU A 261 -14.42 9.24 -14.69
C LEU A 261 -14.47 7.84 -14.09
N GLN A 262 -15.00 6.85 -14.80
CA GLN A 262 -14.94 5.47 -14.38
C GLN A 262 -13.58 4.86 -14.75
N VAL A 263 -12.80 4.49 -13.75
CA VAL A 263 -11.58 3.69 -13.92
C VAL A 263 -11.94 2.21 -13.80
N LYS A 264 -11.67 1.44 -14.87
CA LYS A 264 -11.95 0.00 -14.90
C LYS A 264 -10.91 -0.78 -14.06
N SER A 265 -11.28 -1.94 -13.54
CA SER A 265 -10.39 -2.80 -12.76
C SER A 265 -9.08 -3.16 -13.48
N SER A 266 -9.12 -3.32 -14.81
CA SER A 266 -7.93 -3.56 -15.65
C SER A 266 -6.99 -2.35 -15.76
N GLN A 267 -7.48 -1.17 -15.38
CA GLN A 267 -6.75 0.10 -15.40
C GLN A 267 -6.26 0.51 -13.99
N ASP A 268 -6.49 -0.32 -12.97
CA ASP A 268 -5.97 -0.07 -11.64
C ASP A 268 -5.00 -1.17 -11.18
N LYS A 269 -4.00 -0.79 -10.36
CA LYS A 269 -2.97 -1.70 -9.87
C LYS A 269 -3.52 -2.78 -8.93
N ILE A 270 -4.50 -2.42 -8.09
CA ILE A 270 -5.14 -3.35 -7.16
C ILE A 270 -6.40 -4.00 -7.77
N ARG A 271 -6.65 -3.78 -9.06
CA ARG A 271 -7.78 -4.32 -9.83
C ARG A 271 -9.15 -3.93 -9.26
N MET A 272 -9.24 -2.73 -8.69
CA MET A 272 -10.49 -2.16 -8.22
C MET A 272 -11.06 -1.19 -9.25
N SER A 273 -12.32 -1.42 -9.65
CA SER A 273 -13.07 -0.41 -10.41
C SER A 273 -13.53 0.69 -9.46
N HIS A 274 -13.31 1.95 -9.85
CA HIS A 274 -13.66 3.08 -9.00
C HIS A 274 -13.97 4.33 -9.83
N PHE A 275 -14.56 5.32 -9.18
CA PHE A 275 -14.90 6.61 -9.76
C PHE A 275 -13.92 7.69 -9.34
N VAL A 276 -13.52 8.53 -10.31
CA VAL A 276 -12.59 9.64 -10.13
C VAL A 276 -13.26 10.94 -10.51
N PRO A 277 -13.59 11.82 -9.57
CA PRO A 277 -14.19 13.12 -9.87
C PRO A 277 -13.25 13.99 -10.72
N LEU A 278 -13.82 14.71 -11.68
CA LEU A 278 -13.07 15.61 -12.54
C LEU A 278 -13.22 17.06 -12.07
N HIS A 279 -12.13 17.62 -11.59
CA HIS A 279 -12.04 19.03 -11.23
C HIS A 279 -12.21 19.93 -12.48
N PRO A 280 -12.78 21.15 -12.38
CA PRO A 280 -12.97 22.06 -13.52
C PRO A 280 -11.69 22.32 -14.34
N GLN A 281 -10.53 22.47 -13.68
CA GLN A 281 -9.25 22.61 -14.40
C GLN A 281 -8.86 21.35 -15.17
N VAL A 282 -9.17 20.16 -14.64
CA VAL A 282 -8.97 18.89 -15.34
C VAL A 282 -9.87 18.83 -16.59
N ILE A 283 -11.14 19.20 -16.44
CA ILE A 283 -12.10 19.23 -17.56
C ILE A 283 -11.59 20.16 -18.66
N SER A 284 -11.16 21.36 -18.31
CA SER A 284 -10.61 22.34 -19.25
C SER A 284 -9.36 21.77 -19.98
N ALA A 285 -8.42 21.21 -19.23
CA ALA A 285 -7.20 20.65 -19.77
C ALA A 285 -7.47 19.45 -20.71
N VAL A 286 -8.42 18.56 -20.35
CA VAL A 286 -8.77 17.43 -21.22
C VAL A 286 -9.48 17.86 -22.48
N LYS A 287 -10.38 18.86 -22.40
CA LYS A 287 -11.04 19.43 -23.58
C LYS A 287 -10.04 20.05 -24.55
N SER A 288 -8.99 20.72 -24.06
CA SER A 288 -7.97 21.35 -24.91
C SER A 288 -7.12 20.35 -25.70
N ILE A 289 -6.96 19.14 -25.21
CA ILE A 289 -6.13 18.11 -25.87
C ILE A 289 -6.93 17.11 -26.72
N ARG A 290 -8.24 17.20 -26.75
CA ARG A 290 -9.11 16.24 -27.46
C ARG A 290 -8.80 16.18 -28.96
N GLY A 291 -8.74 17.30 -29.64
CA GLY A 291 -8.34 17.55 -31.03
C GLY A 291 -8.52 16.40 -32.02
N GLY A 292 -9.76 15.96 -32.36
CA GLY A 292 -10.01 14.96 -33.39
C GLY A 292 -9.55 13.53 -33.12
N ARG A 293 -9.11 13.22 -31.85
CA ARG A 293 -8.69 11.87 -31.44
C ARG A 293 -9.88 10.91 -31.38
N LYS A 294 -9.62 9.66 -31.75
CA LYS A 294 -10.61 8.59 -31.65
C LYS A 294 -10.90 8.22 -30.21
N ASP A 295 -12.11 7.82 -29.89
CA ASP A 295 -12.54 7.49 -28.52
C ASP A 295 -11.75 6.31 -27.90
N GLU A 296 -11.32 5.34 -28.71
CA GLU A 296 -10.48 4.22 -28.27
C GLU A 296 -9.03 4.59 -28.03
N GLY A 297 -8.60 5.78 -28.50
CA GLY A 297 -7.25 6.27 -28.35
C GLY A 297 -6.89 6.61 -26.90
N HIS A 298 -5.62 6.49 -26.54
CA HIS A 298 -5.16 6.93 -25.24
C HIS A 298 -5.40 8.43 -25.04
N ALA A 299 -5.96 8.80 -23.90
CA ALA A 299 -6.23 10.20 -23.57
C ALA A 299 -4.95 11.03 -23.43
N PHE A 300 -3.89 10.42 -22.91
CA PHE A 300 -2.65 11.10 -22.59
C PHE A 300 -1.43 10.54 -23.33
N ALA A 301 -0.53 11.42 -23.74
CA ALA A 301 0.79 11.06 -24.28
C ALA A 301 1.77 10.65 -23.14
N TYR A 302 1.35 9.68 -22.31
CA TYR A 302 2.01 9.31 -21.06
C TYR A 302 3.49 8.94 -21.23
N SER A 303 3.82 8.04 -22.16
CA SER A 303 5.19 7.55 -22.36
C SER A 303 6.14 8.66 -22.81
N SER A 304 5.65 9.57 -23.65
CA SER A 304 6.38 10.76 -24.10
C SER A 304 6.67 11.70 -22.92
N PHE A 305 5.64 12.01 -22.12
CA PHE A 305 5.80 12.84 -20.91
C PHE A 305 6.76 12.21 -19.90
N LEU A 306 6.62 10.91 -19.60
CA LEU A 306 7.50 10.21 -18.68
C LEU A 306 8.97 10.28 -19.10
N SER A 307 9.24 10.12 -20.38
CA SER A 307 10.59 10.21 -20.92
C SER A 307 11.12 11.64 -20.89
N TRP A 308 10.27 12.62 -21.12
CA TRP A 308 10.61 14.04 -21.09
C TRP A 308 10.92 14.49 -19.66
N ILE A 309 10.02 14.29 -18.70
CA ILE A 309 10.16 14.76 -17.32
C ILE A 309 11.40 14.19 -16.62
N LYS A 310 11.76 12.93 -16.91
CA LYS A 310 12.98 12.30 -16.38
C LYS A 310 14.27 13.03 -16.78
N ARG A 311 14.27 13.66 -17.95
CA ARG A 311 15.44 14.38 -18.47
C ARG A 311 15.56 15.81 -17.95
N GLN A 312 14.42 16.42 -17.56
CA GLN A 312 14.40 17.85 -17.21
C GLN A 312 15.01 18.16 -15.84
N LYS A 313 15.02 17.19 -14.91
CA LYS A 313 15.58 17.38 -13.55
C LYS A 313 15.05 18.64 -12.86
N ILE A 314 13.73 18.89 -12.95
CA ILE A 314 13.08 20.07 -12.35
C ILE A 314 13.28 20.03 -10.83
N PRO A 315 13.90 21.06 -10.23
CA PRO A 315 14.13 21.08 -8.79
C PRO A 315 12.82 21.21 -8.01
N MET A 316 12.82 20.71 -6.78
CA MET A 316 11.70 20.85 -5.86
C MET A 316 12.01 21.89 -4.78
N THR A 317 10.95 22.51 -4.24
CA THR A 317 11.07 23.65 -3.30
C THR A 317 11.55 23.21 -1.92
N LEU A 318 10.94 22.16 -1.37
CA LEU A 318 11.21 21.68 0.01
C LEU A 318 11.97 20.35 0.07
N PHE A 319 12.31 19.77 -1.06
CA PHE A 319 13.02 18.50 -1.11
C PHE A 319 14.29 18.64 -1.97
N ASN A 320 15.42 18.25 -1.39
CA ASN A 320 16.69 18.25 -2.14
C ASN A 320 16.69 17.12 -3.18
N GLY A 321 16.07 17.38 -4.32
CA GLY A 321 15.94 16.44 -5.42
C GLY A 321 15.13 17.00 -6.57
N HIS A 322 14.82 16.13 -7.53
CA HIS A 322 14.10 16.52 -8.74
C HIS A 322 12.68 15.93 -8.73
N PHE A 323 11.76 16.67 -9.33
CA PHE A 323 10.39 16.23 -9.51
C PHE A 323 10.33 14.93 -10.35
N VAL A 324 9.55 13.98 -9.91
CA VAL A 324 9.27 12.73 -10.63
C VAL A 324 7.76 12.53 -10.75
N PHE A 325 7.35 11.73 -11.73
CA PHE A 325 5.92 11.51 -11.98
C PHE A 325 5.11 11.09 -10.75
N GLY A 326 5.70 10.29 -9.86
CA GLY A 326 5.04 9.84 -8.62
C GLY A 326 4.68 10.97 -7.65
N ASP A 327 5.27 12.15 -7.83
CA ASP A 327 5.01 13.31 -6.97
C ASP A 327 3.62 13.92 -7.20
N LEU A 328 3.03 13.74 -8.38
CA LEU A 328 1.65 14.15 -8.63
C LEU A 328 0.68 13.48 -7.65
N ARG A 329 0.82 12.18 -7.46
CA ARG A 329 -0.01 11.46 -6.49
C ARG A 329 0.31 11.84 -5.04
N LYS A 330 1.59 12.06 -4.72
CA LYS A 330 2.00 12.53 -3.40
C LYS A 330 1.42 13.90 -3.10
N PHE A 331 1.43 14.81 -4.08
CA PHE A 331 0.79 16.11 -3.96
C PHE A 331 -0.70 15.95 -3.65
N CYS A 332 -1.42 15.16 -4.43
CA CYS A 332 -2.85 14.93 -4.21
C CYS A 332 -3.13 14.40 -2.80
N GLU A 333 -2.32 13.46 -2.31
CA GLU A 333 -2.45 12.88 -0.98
C GLU A 333 -2.12 13.90 0.12
N GLN A 334 -0.98 14.59 0.04
CA GLN A 334 -0.52 15.55 1.03
C GLN A 334 -1.34 16.84 1.04
N HIS A 335 -1.71 17.35 -0.13
CA HIS A 335 -2.60 18.51 -0.23
C HIS A 335 -4.01 18.16 0.27
N GLY A 336 -4.47 16.94 0.02
CA GLY A 336 -5.69 16.39 0.59
C GLY A 336 -5.70 16.42 2.13
N ASP A 337 -4.56 16.20 2.78
CA ASP A 337 -4.43 16.36 4.24
C ASP A 337 -4.56 17.85 4.65
N ILE A 338 -3.94 18.77 3.90
CA ILE A 338 -3.99 20.22 4.17
C ILE A 338 -5.42 20.75 4.09
N ILE A 339 -6.16 20.37 3.05
CA ILE A 339 -7.56 20.77 2.86
C ILE A 339 -8.55 19.91 3.65
N GLN A 340 -8.06 19.00 4.48
CA GLN A 340 -8.85 18.07 5.31
C GLN A 340 -9.84 17.22 4.48
N TRP A 341 -9.42 16.80 3.29
CA TRP A 341 -10.26 15.96 2.44
C TRP A 341 -10.66 14.66 3.16
N GLU A 342 -11.95 14.40 3.19
CA GLU A 342 -12.54 13.28 3.93
C GLU A 342 -11.82 11.96 3.58
N HIS A 343 -11.37 11.26 4.62
CA HIS A 343 -10.46 10.12 4.50
C HIS A 343 -11.04 8.96 3.67
N THR A 344 -12.34 8.65 3.86
CA THR A 344 -12.99 7.52 3.16
C THR A 344 -13.11 7.81 1.66
N ASN A 345 -13.53 9.04 1.30
CA ASN A 345 -13.60 9.48 -0.09
C ASN A 345 -12.21 9.50 -0.73
N ARG A 346 -11.22 10.05 -0.04
CA ARG A 346 -9.82 10.07 -0.49
C ARG A 346 -9.27 8.66 -0.71
N ALA A 347 -9.46 7.76 0.27
CA ALA A 347 -9.03 6.38 0.17
C ALA A 347 -9.66 5.67 -1.03
N TYR A 348 -10.94 5.92 -1.29
CA TYR A 348 -11.65 5.38 -2.44
C TYR A 348 -11.11 5.92 -3.77
N VAL A 349 -11.04 7.24 -3.94
CA VAL A 349 -10.56 7.89 -5.19
C VAL A 349 -9.11 7.51 -5.48
N LEU A 350 -8.27 7.45 -4.47
CA LEU A 350 -6.86 7.06 -4.61
C LEU A 350 -6.67 5.54 -4.66
N THR A 351 -7.69 4.72 -4.40
CA THR A 351 -7.54 3.27 -4.20
C THR A 351 -6.41 2.93 -3.22
N HIS A 352 -6.35 3.65 -2.09
CA HIS A 352 -5.30 3.54 -1.09
C HIS A 352 -5.88 3.02 0.23
N GLY A 353 -5.39 1.86 0.68
CA GLY A 353 -5.89 1.23 1.91
C GLY A 353 -7.30 0.62 1.78
N VAL A 354 -7.87 0.58 0.57
CA VAL A 354 -9.15 -0.05 0.28
C VAL A 354 -8.94 -1.56 0.14
N SER A 355 -9.00 -2.25 1.27
CA SER A 355 -8.88 -3.71 1.31
C SER A 355 -9.88 -4.28 2.33
N GLY A 356 -10.28 -5.53 2.12
CA GLY A 356 -11.21 -6.23 3.00
C GLY A 356 -12.61 -6.36 2.44
N VAL A 357 -13.43 -7.10 3.19
CA VAL A 357 -14.81 -7.48 2.81
C VAL A 357 -15.69 -6.25 2.60
N ASP A 358 -15.57 -5.24 3.46
CA ASP A 358 -16.37 -4.02 3.38
C ASP A 358 -16.27 -3.32 2.02
N TRP A 359 -15.04 -3.15 1.51
CA TRP A 359 -14.81 -2.49 0.23
C TRP A 359 -15.17 -3.38 -0.97
N SER A 360 -15.04 -4.68 -0.82
CA SER A 360 -15.34 -5.63 -1.90
C SER A 360 -16.84 -5.85 -2.10
N PHE A 361 -17.65 -5.72 -1.05
CA PHE A 361 -19.06 -6.13 -1.08
C PHE A 361 -20.05 -5.06 -0.63
N TYR A 362 -19.68 -4.13 0.25
CA TYR A 362 -20.64 -3.21 0.90
C TYR A 362 -20.42 -1.72 0.59
N LYS A 363 -19.22 -1.31 0.23
CA LYS A 363 -18.90 0.10 -0.05
C LYS A 363 -18.82 0.37 -1.56
N HIS A 364 -19.98 0.61 -2.16
CA HIS A 364 -20.10 1.05 -3.55
C HIS A 364 -20.69 2.46 -3.58
N PRO A 365 -19.85 3.51 -3.38
CA PRO A 365 -20.36 4.87 -3.37
C PRO A 365 -20.92 5.26 -4.73
N LEU A 366 -22.05 5.98 -4.72
CA LEU A 366 -22.64 6.52 -5.93
C LEU A 366 -21.72 7.58 -6.56
N PRO A 367 -21.60 7.65 -7.87
CA PRO A 367 -20.74 8.61 -8.57
C PRO A 367 -20.97 10.06 -8.10
N ASP A 368 -22.22 10.47 -7.99
CA ASP A 368 -22.60 11.82 -7.57
C ASP A 368 -22.13 12.14 -6.15
N SER A 369 -22.25 11.19 -5.22
CA SER A 369 -21.77 11.35 -3.86
C SER A 369 -20.25 11.48 -3.81
N VAL A 370 -19.54 10.70 -4.63
CA VAL A 370 -18.08 10.82 -4.73
C VAL A 370 -17.68 12.20 -5.23
N TYR A 371 -18.39 12.71 -6.24
CA TYR A 371 -18.17 14.05 -6.81
C TYR A 371 -18.46 15.15 -5.80
N ASP A 372 -19.61 15.12 -5.15
CA ASP A 372 -20.03 16.16 -4.21
C ASP A 372 -19.08 16.28 -3.02
N ILE A 373 -18.66 15.14 -2.44
CA ILE A 373 -17.68 15.12 -1.37
C ILE A 373 -16.35 15.66 -1.87
N TYR A 374 -15.87 15.23 -3.01
CA TYR A 374 -14.62 15.68 -3.60
C TYR A 374 -14.65 17.21 -3.83
N MET A 375 -15.68 17.72 -4.47
CA MET A 375 -15.81 19.15 -4.81
C MET A 375 -15.95 20.05 -3.58
N LYS A 376 -16.50 19.55 -2.48
CA LYS A 376 -16.55 20.27 -1.20
C LYS A 376 -15.13 20.68 -0.74
N TYR A 377 -14.13 19.85 -0.98
CA TYR A 377 -12.75 20.10 -0.53
C TYR A 377 -11.87 20.68 -1.65
N TRP A 378 -11.98 20.12 -2.84
CA TRP A 378 -11.12 20.48 -3.97
C TRP A 378 -11.65 21.65 -4.81
N GLY A 379 -12.94 21.94 -4.77
CA GLY A 379 -13.57 22.95 -5.65
C GLY A 379 -12.96 24.35 -5.56
N GLY A 380 -12.41 24.72 -4.42
CA GLY A 380 -11.71 26.00 -4.22
C GLY A 380 -10.21 25.98 -4.53
N VAL A 381 -9.65 24.79 -4.84
CA VAL A 381 -8.22 24.65 -5.15
C VAL A 381 -7.98 25.01 -6.62
N SER A 382 -6.97 25.80 -6.91
CA SER A 382 -6.59 26.15 -8.28
C SER A 382 -5.07 26.12 -8.44
N LEU A 383 -4.61 25.66 -9.59
CA LEU A 383 -3.21 25.73 -10.03
C LEU A 383 -3.07 26.88 -11.04
N LYS A 384 -1.98 27.61 -10.96
CA LYS A 384 -1.61 28.61 -11.97
C LYS A 384 -1.20 27.85 -13.24
N THR A 385 -1.98 28.03 -14.29
CA THR A 385 -1.77 27.35 -15.58
C THR A 385 -1.40 28.34 -16.67
#